data_016cb12a2f1e7c98714afbf730892246
#
_entry.id   016cb12a2f1e7c98714afbf730892246
#
_cell.length_a   1.000
_cell.length_b   1.000
_cell.length_c   1.000
_cell.angle_alpha   90.00
_cell.angle_beta   90.00
_cell.angle_gamma   90.00
#
_symmetry.space_group_name_H-M   'P 1'
#
loop_
_entity.id
_entity.type
_entity.pdbx_description
1 polymer ?
#
loop_
_entity_poly.entity_id
_entity_poly.type
_entity_poly.pdbx_seq_one_letter_code
_entity_poly.pdbx_strand_id
1 'polypeptide(L)'
;MNVSRRQLLTGLACTCGMRALGALAAESRAVGDDRRSQARRVVDVHAHYYPPVLKALGEPTPMNAWSLEQHIESMEAAGVVRSMLSLTTPGVVATGERGRSLVRESNEYAARLCSEHPGRFGFFACIQPDDPDGALKEIEYALDTLKGHGIGLFTSYGSRWLGDPQFDPVFAELERRKAVVYVHPTSPVCCARMIPDLNDTLIEYGTDTTRAIASYVYRGAARRFPNVRMIWSHSGGTMPFLIERFQGADRSPAAKAQAPEGFRAAASKFFYDIAQASNPVATAALRAVVPVSQIVFGTDYPFRTPLDHVKALEAGGVFSRAELQGLYRGNIERALPGLLS
;
A
#
# COMPACT_ATOMS: atom_id res chain seq x y z
N MET A 1 -7.18 -27.34 -69.97
CA MET A 1 -8.02 -26.23 -69.45
C MET A 1 -7.09 -25.08 -69.11
N ASN A 2 -7.16 -24.00 -69.94
CA ASN A 2 -6.31 -22.83 -69.80
C ASN A 2 -6.86 -21.88 -68.75
N VAL A 3 -6.10 -21.65 -67.67
CA VAL A 3 -6.42 -20.62 -66.70
C VAL A 3 -5.69 -19.34 -67.09
N SER A 4 -6.43 -18.30 -67.33
CA SER A 4 -6.03 -17.00 -67.88
C SER A 4 -5.13 -16.23 -66.86
N ARG A 5 -4.07 -15.60 -67.39
CA ARG A 5 -3.07 -14.76 -66.70
C ARG A 5 -3.61 -13.48 -66.07
N ARG A 6 -4.92 -13.25 -66.03
CA ARG A 6 -5.54 -11.99 -65.54
C ARG A 6 -6.03 -12.03 -64.09
N GLN A 7 -5.95 -13.16 -63.37
CA GLN A 7 -6.40 -13.30 -61.96
C GLN A 7 -5.29 -13.25 -60.91
N LEU A 8 -4.04 -12.99 -61.29
CA LEU A 8 -2.88 -13.01 -60.35
C LEU A 8 -2.40 -11.60 -59.91
N LEU A 9 -3.10 -10.51 -60.31
CA LEU A 9 -2.66 -9.13 -60.00
C LEU A 9 -3.55 -8.37 -59.02
N THR A 10 -4.60 -8.98 -58.49
CA THR A 10 -5.49 -8.32 -57.49
C THR A 10 -5.27 -8.78 -56.05
N GLY A 11 -4.36 -9.71 -55.79
CA GLY A 11 -4.11 -10.26 -54.44
C GLY A 11 -2.99 -9.59 -53.64
N LEU A 12 -2.12 -8.76 -54.22
CA LEU A 12 -0.95 -8.22 -53.54
C LEU A 12 -1.07 -6.78 -53.00
N ALA A 13 -2.15 -6.07 -53.31
CA ALA A 13 -2.29 -4.67 -52.87
C ALA A 13 -2.98 -4.47 -51.51
N CYS A 14 -3.62 -5.52 -50.93
CA CYS A 14 -4.36 -5.39 -49.68
C CYS A 14 -3.57 -5.71 -48.39
N THR A 15 -2.42 -6.37 -48.49
CA THR A 15 -1.68 -6.82 -47.29
C THR A 15 -0.67 -5.77 -46.75
N CYS A 16 -0.20 -4.84 -47.59
CA CYS A 16 0.69 -3.75 -47.11
C CYS A 16 -0.09 -2.63 -46.41
N GLY A 17 -1.33 -2.32 -46.80
CA GLY A 17 -2.14 -1.26 -46.17
C GLY A 17 -2.60 -1.60 -44.74
N MET A 18 -2.91 -2.87 -44.47
CA MET A 18 -3.35 -3.30 -43.14
C MET A 18 -2.19 -3.35 -42.09
N ARG A 19 -0.97 -3.64 -42.52
CA ARG A 19 0.20 -3.60 -41.61
C ARG A 19 0.61 -2.17 -41.28
N ALA A 20 0.53 -1.23 -42.22
CA ALA A 20 0.86 0.17 -41.96
C ALA A 20 -0.20 0.84 -41.05
N LEU A 21 -1.48 0.55 -41.23
CA LEU A 21 -2.57 1.06 -40.39
C LEU A 21 -2.51 0.45 -38.97
N GLY A 22 -2.10 -0.80 -38.84
CA GLY A 22 -1.89 -1.44 -37.53
C GLY A 22 -0.70 -0.85 -36.76
N ALA A 23 0.41 -0.54 -37.44
CA ALA A 23 1.59 0.09 -36.84
C ALA A 23 1.29 1.54 -36.40
N LEU A 24 0.65 2.35 -37.26
CA LEU A 24 0.24 3.72 -36.95
C LEU A 24 -0.81 3.79 -35.81
N ALA A 25 -1.69 2.79 -35.71
CA ALA A 25 -2.66 2.70 -34.61
C ALA A 25 -1.98 2.26 -33.30
N ALA A 26 -0.95 1.42 -33.37
CA ALA A 26 -0.16 1.01 -32.19
C ALA A 26 0.72 2.16 -31.69
N GLU A 27 1.39 2.89 -32.58
CA GLU A 27 2.18 4.09 -32.23
C GLU A 27 1.30 5.21 -31.69
N SER A 28 0.13 5.46 -32.27
CA SER A 28 -0.81 6.48 -31.76
C SER A 28 -1.40 6.11 -30.41
N ARG A 29 -1.61 4.83 -30.13
CA ARG A 29 -2.02 4.34 -28.80
C ARG A 29 -0.88 4.48 -27.78
N ALA A 30 0.34 4.12 -28.14
CA ALA A 30 1.51 4.26 -27.27
C ALA A 30 1.77 5.73 -26.90
N VAL A 31 1.73 6.64 -27.85
CA VAL A 31 1.88 8.09 -27.63
C VAL A 31 0.71 8.67 -26.81
N GLY A 32 -0.51 8.16 -27.01
CA GLY A 32 -1.68 8.56 -26.23
C GLY A 32 -1.62 8.07 -24.78
N ASP A 33 -1.08 6.89 -24.54
CA ASP A 33 -0.91 6.29 -23.20
C ASP A 33 0.23 7.00 -22.43
N ASP A 34 1.31 7.35 -23.10
CA ASP A 34 2.43 8.09 -22.51
C ASP A 34 2.00 9.51 -22.08
N ARG A 35 1.28 10.26 -22.92
CA ARG A 35 0.71 11.58 -22.56
C ARG A 35 -0.28 11.50 -21.40
N ARG A 36 -1.07 10.42 -21.29
CA ARG A 36 -1.99 10.20 -20.17
C ARG A 36 -1.24 9.87 -18.89
N SER A 37 -0.17 9.09 -18.96
CA SER A 37 0.64 8.75 -17.80
C SER A 37 1.29 9.99 -17.20
N GLN A 38 1.89 10.85 -18.01
CA GLN A 38 2.51 12.11 -17.57
C GLN A 38 1.51 13.11 -16.94
N ALA A 39 0.23 13.03 -17.33
CA ALA A 39 -0.82 13.91 -16.78
C ALA A 39 -1.37 13.44 -15.42
N ARG A 40 -1.18 12.16 -15.02
CA ARG A 40 -1.84 11.60 -13.82
C ARG A 40 -1.23 12.10 -12.51
N ARG A 41 0.08 12.21 -12.40
CA ARG A 41 0.82 12.61 -11.19
C ARG A 41 0.37 11.83 -9.94
N VAL A 42 0.48 10.53 -9.99
CA VAL A 42 0.03 9.59 -8.94
C VAL A 42 1.05 9.53 -7.81
N VAL A 43 0.60 9.45 -6.57
CA VAL A 43 1.40 9.07 -5.40
C VAL A 43 1.00 7.66 -4.98
N ASP A 44 1.95 6.75 -4.99
CA ASP A 44 1.79 5.39 -4.54
C ASP A 44 2.22 5.28 -3.08
N VAL A 45 1.26 5.03 -2.18
CA VAL A 45 1.55 4.94 -0.73
C VAL A 45 1.94 3.53 -0.27
N HIS A 46 1.89 2.55 -1.17
CA HIS A 46 2.13 1.16 -0.85
C HIS A 46 3.06 0.53 -1.88
N ALA A 47 4.32 0.72 -1.68
CA ALA A 47 5.36 0.06 -2.46
C ALA A 47 6.49 -0.43 -1.54
N HIS A 48 7.12 -1.50 -1.95
CA HIS A 48 8.14 -2.15 -1.14
C HIS A 48 9.52 -1.96 -1.74
N TYR A 49 10.50 -1.98 -0.86
CA TYR A 49 11.92 -2.02 -1.18
C TYR A 49 12.59 -3.18 -0.43
N TYR A 50 13.73 -3.62 -0.91
CA TYR A 50 14.48 -4.67 -0.24
C TYR A 50 15.92 -4.24 -0.02
N PRO A 51 16.29 -3.86 1.24
CA PRO A 51 17.61 -3.33 1.52
C PRO A 51 18.69 -4.42 1.44
N PRO A 52 19.92 -4.07 1.02
CA PRO A 52 21.04 -5.00 0.89
C PRO A 52 21.32 -5.81 2.15
N VAL A 53 21.14 -5.20 3.32
CA VAL A 53 21.36 -5.85 4.61
C VAL A 53 20.41 -7.03 4.85
N LEU A 54 19.15 -6.93 4.42
CA LEU A 54 18.21 -8.06 4.49
C LEU A 54 18.47 -9.08 3.39
N LYS A 55 18.83 -8.62 2.20
CA LYS A 55 19.21 -9.51 1.09
C LYS A 55 20.42 -10.38 1.45
N ALA A 56 21.38 -9.83 2.19
CA ALA A 56 22.57 -10.53 2.65
C ALA A 56 22.29 -11.65 3.68
N LEU A 57 21.09 -11.69 4.29
CA LEU A 57 20.68 -12.80 5.17
C LEU A 57 20.41 -14.09 4.39
N GLY A 58 20.21 -14.00 3.06
CA GLY A 58 20.01 -15.15 2.19
C GLY A 58 18.65 -15.82 2.30
N GLU A 59 17.69 -15.19 3.00
CA GLU A 59 16.35 -15.75 3.12
C GLU A 59 15.62 -15.73 1.76
N PRO A 60 14.97 -16.83 1.37
CA PRO A 60 14.21 -16.89 0.13
C PRO A 60 12.95 -16.02 0.23
N THR A 61 12.89 -14.99 -0.59
CA THR A 61 11.72 -14.09 -0.67
C THR A 61 11.54 -13.61 -2.10
N PRO A 62 10.29 -13.37 -2.56
CA PRO A 62 10.04 -12.72 -3.84
C PRO A 62 10.73 -11.35 -3.97
N MET A 63 11.00 -10.68 -2.85
CA MET A 63 11.71 -9.40 -2.82
C MET A 63 13.17 -9.47 -3.28
N ASN A 64 13.78 -10.65 -3.33
CA ASN A 64 15.15 -10.81 -3.84
C ASN A 64 15.32 -10.33 -5.31
N ALA A 65 14.24 -10.34 -6.08
CA ALA A 65 14.20 -9.85 -7.46
C ALA A 65 13.97 -8.33 -7.58
N TRP A 66 13.66 -7.63 -6.47
CA TRP A 66 13.44 -6.19 -6.50
C TRP A 66 14.71 -5.43 -6.96
N SER A 67 14.55 -4.51 -7.89
CA SER A 67 15.59 -3.54 -8.26
C SER A 67 15.03 -2.13 -8.35
N LEU A 68 15.88 -1.16 -8.08
CA LEU A 68 15.52 0.26 -8.12
C LEU A 68 15.13 0.70 -9.53
N GLU A 69 15.87 0.23 -10.53
CA GLU A 69 15.68 0.58 -11.94
C GLU A 69 14.28 0.15 -12.40
N GLN A 70 13.91 -1.11 -12.15
CA GLN A 70 12.59 -1.64 -12.49
C GLN A 70 11.48 -0.92 -11.74
N HIS A 71 11.72 -0.50 -10.48
CA HIS A 71 10.75 0.28 -9.72
C HIS A 71 10.50 1.63 -10.40
N ILE A 72 11.55 2.37 -10.78
CA ILE A 72 11.46 3.65 -11.47
C ILE A 72 10.73 3.49 -12.82
N GLU A 73 11.10 2.50 -13.63
CA GLU A 73 10.43 2.19 -14.89
C GLU A 73 8.94 1.93 -14.71
N SER A 74 8.58 1.16 -13.68
CA SER A 74 7.18 0.85 -13.36
C SER A 74 6.39 2.09 -12.91
N MET A 75 7.03 3.00 -12.17
CA MET A 75 6.45 4.29 -11.80
C MET A 75 6.17 5.15 -13.04
N GLU A 76 7.13 5.25 -13.95
CA GLU A 76 7.01 6.05 -15.18
C GLU A 76 5.89 5.55 -16.08
N ALA A 77 5.80 4.25 -16.28
CA ALA A 77 4.75 3.62 -17.07
C ALA A 77 3.33 3.97 -16.59
N ALA A 78 3.14 4.22 -15.30
CA ALA A 78 1.85 4.52 -14.69
C ALA A 78 1.60 6.01 -14.41
N GLY A 79 2.63 6.86 -14.51
CA GLY A 79 2.58 8.27 -14.11
C GLY A 79 2.68 8.46 -12.59
N VAL A 80 3.33 7.52 -11.88
CA VAL A 80 3.64 7.65 -10.47
C VAL A 80 4.80 8.62 -10.31
N VAL A 81 4.53 9.77 -9.69
CA VAL A 81 5.55 10.80 -9.45
C VAL A 81 6.32 10.53 -8.17
N ARG A 82 5.67 9.95 -7.16
CA ARG A 82 6.31 9.56 -5.90
C ARG A 82 5.80 8.23 -5.41
N SER A 83 6.70 7.36 -4.95
CA SER A 83 6.41 6.08 -4.33
C SER A 83 6.88 6.09 -2.87
N MET A 84 6.01 5.66 -1.96
CA MET A 84 6.32 5.55 -0.53
C MET A 84 6.83 4.15 -0.24
N LEU A 85 8.11 4.06 0.10
CA LEU A 85 8.79 2.81 0.36
C LEU A 85 8.49 2.30 1.78
N SER A 86 8.19 1.02 1.91
CA SER A 86 8.07 0.32 3.19
C SER A 86 8.64 -1.09 3.11
N LEU A 87 9.00 -1.69 4.23
CA LEU A 87 9.29 -3.12 4.26
C LEU A 87 7.99 -3.92 4.14
N THR A 88 8.07 -5.05 3.42
CA THR A 88 7.02 -6.09 3.43
C THR A 88 7.44 -7.24 4.34
N THR A 89 6.57 -8.20 4.53
CA THR A 89 6.85 -9.42 5.30
C THR A 89 7.97 -10.25 4.66
N PRO A 90 8.83 -10.87 5.47
CA PRO A 90 8.74 -10.96 6.94
C PRO A 90 9.26 -9.73 7.70
N GLY A 91 9.79 -8.69 7.01
CA GLY A 91 10.42 -7.55 7.64
C GLY A 91 11.70 -7.92 8.38
N VAL A 92 11.97 -7.25 9.50
CA VAL A 92 13.08 -7.58 10.39
C VAL A 92 12.58 -8.52 11.49
N VAL A 93 12.95 -9.80 11.41
CA VAL A 93 12.54 -10.84 12.37
C VAL A 93 13.53 -11.04 13.52
N ALA A 94 14.78 -10.60 13.34
CA ALA A 94 15.77 -10.64 14.41
C ALA A 94 15.38 -9.69 15.54
N THR A 95 15.70 -10.05 16.77
CA THR A 95 15.39 -9.27 17.99
C THR A 95 16.66 -8.76 18.68
N GLY A 96 16.49 -7.93 19.70
CA GLY A 96 17.59 -7.37 20.47
C GLY A 96 18.50 -6.48 19.61
N GLU A 97 19.78 -6.48 19.92
CA GLU A 97 20.76 -5.59 19.28
C GLU A 97 20.89 -5.83 17.77
N ARG A 98 20.83 -7.11 17.36
CA ARG A 98 20.84 -7.47 15.94
C ARG A 98 19.60 -6.96 15.20
N GLY A 99 18.43 -7.07 15.81
CA GLY A 99 17.19 -6.52 15.27
C GLY A 99 17.26 -5.01 15.11
N ARG A 100 17.71 -4.31 16.13
CA ARG A 100 17.90 -2.84 16.10
C ARG A 100 18.87 -2.39 15.00
N SER A 101 20.00 -3.11 14.80
CA SER A 101 20.95 -2.82 13.71
C SER A 101 20.30 -3.00 12.34
N LEU A 102 19.59 -4.11 12.11
CA LEU A 102 18.92 -4.37 10.82
C LEU A 102 17.81 -3.34 10.52
N VAL A 103 17.05 -2.93 11.53
CA VAL A 103 16.05 -1.86 11.41
C VAL A 103 16.72 -0.55 10.99
N ARG A 104 17.78 -0.15 11.71
CA ARG A 104 18.55 1.06 11.43
C ARG A 104 19.10 1.07 10.01
N GLU A 105 19.80 0.03 9.62
CA GLU A 105 20.42 -0.10 8.30
C GLU A 105 19.37 -0.09 7.16
N SER A 106 18.19 -0.69 7.42
CA SER A 106 17.07 -0.66 6.46
C SER A 106 16.52 0.75 6.27
N ASN A 107 16.31 1.50 7.35
CA ASN A 107 15.81 2.87 7.31
C ASN A 107 16.82 3.83 6.67
N GLU A 108 18.11 3.67 6.96
CA GLU A 108 19.19 4.44 6.33
C GLU A 108 19.27 4.18 4.82
N TYR A 109 19.05 2.92 4.40
CA TYR A 109 18.99 2.61 2.97
C TYR A 109 17.80 3.30 2.28
N ALA A 110 16.61 3.28 2.90
CA ALA A 110 15.44 3.97 2.36
C ALA A 110 15.66 5.50 2.27
N ALA A 111 16.26 6.10 3.30
CA ALA A 111 16.61 7.53 3.32
C ALA A 111 17.62 7.86 2.22
N ARG A 112 18.60 7.00 1.97
CA ARG A 112 19.56 7.15 0.88
C ARG A 112 18.88 7.14 -0.49
N LEU A 113 17.96 6.19 -0.75
CA LEU A 113 17.17 6.17 -1.99
C LEU A 113 16.39 7.47 -2.19
N CYS A 114 15.82 8.03 -1.12
CA CYS A 114 15.12 9.31 -1.19
C CYS A 114 16.06 10.47 -1.55
N SER A 115 17.29 10.47 -1.02
CA SER A 115 18.28 11.53 -1.27
C SER A 115 18.91 11.44 -2.67
N GLU A 116 19.14 10.24 -3.17
CA GLU A 116 19.69 9.96 -4.50
C GLU A 116 18.66 10.19 -5.62
N HIS A 117 17.35 10.08 -5.30
CA HIS A 117 16.25 10.30 -6.24
C HIS A 117 15.24 11.33 -5.71
N PRO A 118 15.62 12.61 -5.63
CA PRO A 118 14.79 13.66 -5.02
C PRO A 118 13.40 13.74 -5.66
N GLY A 119 12.37 13.75 -4.83
CA GLY A 119 10.99 13.85 -5.27
C GLY A 119 10.38 12.55 -5.82
N ARG A 120 11.18 11.49 -6.04
CA ARG A 120 10.67 10.20 -6.57
C ARG A 120 10.26 9.25 -5.46
N PHE A 121 10.92 9.28 -4.32
CA PHE A 121 10.64 8.41 -3.20
C PHE A 121 10.37 9.20 -1.92
N GLY A 122 9.57 8.58 -1.07
CA GLY A 122 9.46 8.81 0.36
C GLY A 122 9.53 7.47 1.06
N PHE A 123 9.53 7.43 2.39
CA PHE A 123 9.51 6.15 3.10
C PHE A 123 8.78 6.21 4.42
N PHE A 124 8.20 5.08 4.80
CA PHE A 124 7.72 4.75 6.12
C PHE A 124 8.78 3.92 6.82
N ALA A 125 9.38 4.47 7.88
CA ALA A 125 10.46 3.81 8.58
C ALA A 125 9.96 2.58 9.34
N CYS A 126 10.65 1.46 9.22
CA CYS A 126 10.34 0.27 10.00
C CYS A 126 10.83 0.43 11.45
N ILE A 127 10.07 -0.14 12.37
CA ILE A 127 10.41 -0.27 13.79
C ILE A 127 9.93 -1.63 14.33
N GLN A 128 10.39 -2.01 15.50
CA GLN A 128 9.91 -3.19 16.22
C GLN A 128 9.19 -2.76 17.51
N PRO A 129 7.85 -2.61 17.49
CA PRO A 129 7.11 -2.07 18.65
C PRO A 129 7.05 -3.00 19.86
N ASP A 130 7.44 -4.25 19.70
CA ASP A 130 7.64 -5.23 20.77
C ASP A 130 8.98 -5.05 21.54
N ASP A 131 9.86 -4.16 21.05
CA ASP A 131 11.02 -3.58 21.73
C ASP A 131 10.81 -2.07 21.91
N PRO A 132 10.06 -1.61 22.92
CA PRO A 132 9.68 -0.20 23.05
C PRO A 132 10.88 0.75 23.13
N ASP A 133 11.92 0.37 23.86
CA ASP A 133 13.12 1.23 24.01
C ASP A 133 13.87 1.42 22.69
N GLY A 134 13.99 0.34 21.90
CA GLY A 134 14.56 0.39 20.57
C GLY A 134 13.68 1.18 19.61
N ALA A 135 12.38 0.93 19.65
CA ALA A 135 11.41 1.61 18.78
C ALA A 135 11.37 3.13 19.01
N LEU A 136 11.37 3.59 20.28
CA LEU A 136 11.36 5.02 20.60
C LEU A 136 12.60 5.75 20.05
N LYS A 137 13.79 5.14 20.21
CA LYS A 137 15.04 5.69 19.67
C LYS A 137 15.04 5.70 18.14
N GLU A 138 14.47 4.66 17.53
CA GLU A 138 14.40 4.58 16.09
C GLU A 138 13.38 5.56 15.49
N ILE A 139 12.22 5.77 16.14
CA ILE A 139 11.25 6.80 15.75
C ILE A 139 11.90 8.18 15.73
N GLU A 140 12.63 8.54 16.78
CA GLU A 140 13.35 9.81 16.85
C GLU A 140 14.36 9.93 15.70
N TYR A 141 15.21 8.94 15.52
CA TYR A 141 16.23 8.96 14.48
C TYR A 141 15.64 9.01 13.07
N ALA A 142 14.66 8.14 12.81
CA ALA A 142 14.05 8.04 11.49
C ALA A 142 13.29 9.31 11.07
N LEU A 143 12.54 9.90 11.99
CA LEU A 143 11.74 11.09 11.69
C LEU A 143 12.56 12.39 11.77
N ASP A 144 13.46 12.51 12.75
CA ASP A 144 14.18 13.77 13.00
C ASP A 144 15.50 13.86 12.24
N THR A 145 16.20 12.73 12.03
CA THR A 145 17.49 12.70 11.30
C THR A 145 17.33 12.28 9.85
N LEU A 146 16.69 11.13 9.61
CA LEU A 146 16.54 10.56 8.26
C LEU A 146 15.42 11.23 7.47
N LYS A 147 14.56 12.05 8.11
CA LYS A 147 13.40 12.74 7.49
C LYS A 147 12.40 11.78 6.88
N GLY A 148 12.18 10.63 7.52
CA GLY A 148 11.11 9.69 7.18
C GLY A 148 9.74 10.36 7.21
N HIS A 149 8.85 9.93 6.35
CA HIS A 149 7.53 10.53 6.19
C HIS A 149 6.50 9.97 7.17
N GLY A 150 6.83 8.92 7.86
CA GLY A 150 6.01 8.24 8.86
C GLY A 150 6.62 6.92 9.26
N ILE A 151 5.86 6.09 9.95
CA ILE A 151 6.28 4.79 10.45
C ILE A 151 5.51 3.67 9.76
N GLY A 152 6.22 2.63 9.33
CA GLY A 152 5.67 1.38 8.79
C GLY A 152 5.58 0.32 9.88
N LEU A 153 4.38 -0.20 10.11
CA LEU A 153 4.11 -1.28 11.05
C LEU A 153 3.49 -2.49 10.33
N PHE A 154 3.62 -3.65 10.95
CA PHE A 154 2.81 -4.81 10.59
C PHE A 154 1.53 -4.86 11.41
N THR A 155 0.53 -5.59 10.91
CA THR A 155 -0.77 -5.77 11.58
C THR A 155 -0.64 -6.45 12.94
N SER A 156 0.35 -7.34 13.09
CA SER A 156 0.58 -8.08 14.33
C SER A 156 2.06 -8.36 14.57
N TYR A 157 2.41 -8.52 15.82
CA TYR A 157 3.73 -8.91 16.33
C TYR A 157 3.53 -10.05 17.31
N GLY A 158 3.99 -11.25 16.93
CA GLY A 158 3.68 -12.49 17.66
C GLY A 158 2.17 -12.74 17.69
N SER A 159 1.59 -12.83 18.87
CA SER A 159 0.15 -13.03 19.09
C SER A 159 -0.62 -11.73 19.43
N ARG A 160 -0.03 -10.56 19.16
CA ARG A 160 -0.62 -9.26 19.50
C ARG A 160 -0.84 -8.42 18.26
N TRP A 161 -2.05 -7.89 18.12
CA TRP A 161 -2.43 -6.94 17.08
C TRP A 161 -2.27 -5.50 17.55
N LEU A 162 -2.14 -4.58 16.61
CA LEU A 162 -2.12 -3.16 16.91
C LEU A 162 -3.35 -2.79 17.74
N GLY A 163 -3.16 -1.91 18.74
CA GLY A 163 -4.16 -1.63 19.78
C GLY A 163 -3.93 -2.39 21.07
N ASP A 164 -3.04 -3.39 21.10
CA ASP A 164 -2.62 -4.01 22.35
C ASP A 164 -1.90 -2.97 23.23
N PRO A 165 -2.26 -2.86 24.54
CA PRO A 165 -1.64 -1.88 25.45
C PRO A 165 -0.11 -2.00 25.58
N GLN A 166 0.47 -3.13 25.24
CA GLN A 166 1.93 -3.26 25.20
C GLN A 166 2.58 -2.30 24.21
N PHE A 167 1.88 -1.91 23.15
CA PHE A 167 2.36 -0.94 22.16
C PHE A 167 2.05 0.51 22.52
N ASP A 168 1.33 0.77 23.62
CA ASP A 168 0.95 2.13 24.03
C ASP A 168 2.14 3.09 24.18
N PRO A 169 3.32 2.70 24.72
CA PRO A 169 4.47 3.61 24.76
C PRO A 169 4.90 4.11 23.37
N VAL A 170 4.90 3.23 22.39
CA VAL A 170 5.22 3.57 20.98
C VAL A 170 4.14 4.47 20.39
N PHE A 171 2.87 4.12 20.58
CA PHE A 171 1.76 4.93 20.06
C PHE A 171 1.65 6.29 20.76
N ALA A 172 2.04 6.42 22.03
CA ALA A 172 2.09 7.71 22.72
C ALA A 172 3.12 8.66 22.08
N GLU A 173 4.27 8.17 21.67
CA GLU A 173 5.27 8.97 20.95
C GLU A 173 4.78 9.34 19.54
N LEU A 174 4.14 8.40 18.83
CA LEU A 174 3.54 8.65 17.52
C LEU A 174 2.41 9.69 17.61
N GLU A 175 1.60 9.64 18.67
CA GLU A 175 0.56 10.62 18.99
C GLU A 175 1.15 12.01 19.24
N ARG A 176 2.20 12.12 20.08
CA ARG A 176 2.90 13.35 20.34
C ARG A 176 3.43 14.02 19.07
N ARG A 177 3.89 13.21 18.13
CA ARG A 177 4.41 13.64 16.82
C ARG A 177 3.31 13.88 15.78
N LYS A 178 2.06 13.49 16.04
CA LYS A 178 0.97 13.43 15.06
C LYS A 178 1.39 12.66 13.80
N ALA A 179 2.10 11.56 14.02
CA ALA A 179 2.75 10.80 12.96
C ALA A 179 1.74 10.11 12.03
N VAL A 180 2.19 9.85 10.81
CA VAL A 180 1.51 8.93 9.90
C VAL A 180 2.05 7.52 10.15
N VAL A 181 1.14 6.56 10.26
CA VAL A 181 1.45 5.14 10.41
C VAL A 181 0.82 4.37 9.27
N TYR A 182 1.68 3.77 8.48
CA TYR A 182 1.30 2.83 7.43
C TYR A 182 1.32 1.41 7.98
N VAL A 183 0.28 0.61 7.69
CA VAL A 183 0.16 -0.75 8.24
C VAL A 183 0.08 -1.76 7.11
N HIS A 184 1.07 -2.65 7.05
CA HIS A 184 1.13 -3.79 6.13
C HIS A 184 0.69 -5.07 6.83
N PRO A 185 -0.07 -5.99 6.20
CA PRO A 185 -0.45 -7.25 6.79
C PRO A 185 0.72 -8.21 6.97
N THR A 186 0.49 -9.19 7.83
CA THR A 186 1.32 -10.38 7.97
C THR A 186 0.44 -11.61 8.15
N SER A 187 1.04 -12.81 8.07
CA SER A 187 0.36 -14.05 8.49
C SER A 187 0.53 -14.20 9.99
N PRO A 188 -0.53 -14.05 10.78
CA PRO A 188 -0.41 -14.13 12.23
C PRO A 188 -0.07 -15.56 12.67
N VAL A 189 0.65 -15.68 13.76
CA VAL A 189 1.16 -16.98 14.30
C VAL A 189 0.02 -18.01 14.46
N CYS A 190 -1.18 -17.57 14.87
CA CYS A 190 -2.35 -18.47 15.05
C CYS A 190 -2.81 -19.13 13.77
N CYS A 191 -2.55 -18.52 12.61
CA CYS A 191 -3.29 -18.81 11.40
C CYS A 191 -2.39 -19.05 10.17
N ALA A 192 -1.08 -18.96 10.37
CA ALA A 192 -0.11 -19.25 9.32
C ALA A 192 -0.19 -20.73 8.89
N ARG A 193 -0.22 -20.95 7.57
CA ARG A 193 -0.26 -22.28 6.95
C ARG A 193 -1.45 -23.16 7.39
N MET A 194 -2.60 -22.55 7.70
CA MET A 194 -3.81 -23.30 8.10
C MET A 194 -4.34 -24.18 6.99
N ILE A 195 -4.21 -23.76 5.73
CA ILE A 195 -4.62 -24.56 4.57
C ILE A 195 -3.34 -25.03 3.89
N PRO A 196 -3.03 -26.34 3.88
CA PRO A 196 -1.86 -26.86 3.19
C PRO A 196 -1.85 -26.43 1.71
N ASP A 197 -0.65 -26.12 1.20
CA ASP A 197 -0.41 -25.75 -0.21
C ASP A 197 -1.09 -24.46 -0.69
N LEU A 198 -1.79 -23.74 0.18
CA LEU A 198 -2.34 -22.42 -0.11
C LEU A 198 -1.45 -21.32 0.47
N ASN A 199 -1.11 -20.33 -0.37
CA ASN A 199 -0.36 -19.18 0.10
C ASN A 199 -1.20 -18.33 1.06
N ASP A 200 -0.70 -18.09 2.27
CA ASP A 200 -1.37 -17.31 3.31
C ASP A 200 -1.80 -15.91 2.85
N THR A 201 -1.08 -15.31 1.91
CA THR A 201 -1.40 -13.96 1.39
C THR A 201 -2.80 -13.86 0.79
N LEU A 202 -3.35 -14.99 0.31
CA LEU A 202 -4.68 -15.03 -0.34
C LEU A 202 -5.83 -14.80 0.65
N ILE A 203 -5.67 -15.22 1.90
CA ILE A 203 -6.72 -15.16 2.92
C ILE A 203 -6.24 -14.38 4.14
N GLU A 204 -5.06 -14.72 4.68
CA GLU A 204 -4.64 -14.22 5.98
C GLU A 204 -4.32 -12.73 5.93
N TYR A 205 -3.75 -12.20 4.86
CA TYR A 205 -3.41 -10.78 4.77
C TYR A 205 -4.65 -9.88 4.89
N GLY A 206 -5.71 -10.17 4.14
CA GLY A 206 -6.96 -9.40 4.26
C GLY A 206 -7.64 -9.59 5.62
N THR A 207 -7.59 -10.82 6.15
CA THR A 207 -8.18 -11.15 7.43
C THR A 207 -7.40 -10.52 8.59
N ASP A 208 -6.07 -10.51 8.53
CA ASP A 208 -5.23 -9.94 9.60
C ASP A 208 -5.29 -8.41 9.62
N THR A 209 -5.37 -7.75 8.47
CA THR A 209 -5.67 -6.31 8.40
C THR A 209 -6.99 -6.00 9.12
N THR A 210 -8.01 -6.82 8.89
CA THR A 210 -9.32 -6.67 9.57
C THR A 210 -9.22 -6.87 11.08
N ARG A 211 -8.46 -7.88 11.54
CA ARG A 211 -8.21 -8.10 12.97
C ARG A 211 -7.50 -6.92 13.62
N ALA A 212 -6.48 -6.38 12.93
CA ALA A 212 -5.72 -5.23 13.43
C ALA A 212 -6.60 -3.98 13.56
N ILE A 213 -7.44 -3.68 12.56
CA ILE A 213 -8.40 -2.56 12.64
C ILE A 213 -9.37 -2.77 13.81
N ALA A 214 -9.95 -3.96 13.94
CA ALA A 214 -10.87 -4.28 15.03
C ALA A 214 -10.19 -4.17 16.40
N SER A 215 -8.97 -4.66 16.53
CA SER A 215 -8.17 -4.53 17.75
C SER A 215 -7.89 -3.07 18.07
N TYR A 216 -7.45 -2.27 17.08
CA TYR A 216 -7.12 -0.86 17.26
C TYR A 216 -8.31 -0.04 17.74
N VAL A 217 -9.51 -0.32 17.20
CA VAL A 217 -10.75 0.35 17.59
C VAL A 217 -11.28 -0.16 18.95
N TYR A 218 -11.50 -1.47 19.09
CA TYR A 218 -12.18 -2.02 20.27
C TYR A 218 -11.29 -2.18 21.51
N ARG A 219 -9.98 -2.08 21.38
CA ARG A 219 -9.07 -1.91 22.52
C ARG A 219 -8.81 -0.44 22.85
N GLY A 220 -9.47 0.48 22.16
CA GLY A 220 -9.50 1.91 22.45
C GLY A 220 -8.25 2.68 22.00
N ALA A 221 -7.35 2.11 21.22
CA ALA A 221 -6.18 2.82 20.71
C ALA A 221 -6.58 4.00 19.82
N ALA A 222 -7.59 3.84 18.96
CA ALA A 222 -8.13 4.92 18.14
C ALA A 222 -8.62 6.14 18.96
N ARG A 223 -9.08 5.89 20.18
CA ARG A 223 -9.52 6.95 21.11
C ARG A 223 -8.36 7.52 21.93
N ARG A 224 -7.41 6.69 22.34
CA ARG A 224 -6.23 7.14 23.09
C ARG A 224 -5.25 7.96 22.26
N PHE A 225 -5.18 7.65 20.95
CA PHE A 225 -4.20 8.22 20.02
C PHE A 225 -4.88 8.84 18.78
N PRO A 226 -5.75 9.88 18.98
CA PRO A 226 -6.61 10.42 17.93
C PRO A 226 -5.85 11.20 16.84
N ASN A 227 -4.60 11.64 17.11
CA ASN A 227 -3.80 12.39 16.15
C ASN A 227 -2.87 11.50 15.32
N VAL A 228 -2.75 10.20 15.63
CA VAL A 228 -2.05 9.24 14.79
C VAL A 228 -2.87 9.00 13.53
N ARG A 229 -2.29 9.29 12.36
CA ARG A 229 -2.94 9.12 11.06
C ARG A 229 -2.65 7.74 10.52
N MET A 230 -3.60 6.81 10.69
CA MET A 230 -3.44 5.42 10.23
C MET A 230 -3.77 5.29 8.75
N ILE A 231 -2.90 4.60 7.99
CA ILE A 231 -3.14 4.14 6.61
C ILE A 231 -3.16 2.62 6.66
N TRP A 232 -4.34 2.04 6.44
CA TRP A 232 -4.53 0.60 6.40
C TRP A 232 -4.43 0.08 4.97
N SER A 233 -3.67 -0.98 4.76
CA SER A 233 -3.47 -1.56 3.44
C SER A 233 -4.66 -2.39 2.92
N HIS A 234 -4.65 -2.66 1.62
CA HIS A 234 -5.55 -3.58 0.92
C HIS A 234 -7.05 -3.32 1.19
N SER A 235 -7.47 -2.04 1.10
CA SER A 235 -8.87 -1.62 1.35
C SER A 235 -9.39 -1.98 2.74
N GLY A 236 -8.50 -2.11 3.75
CA GLY A 236 -8.87 -2.55 5.09
C GLY A 236 -9.20 -4.04 5.18
N GLY A 237 -8.74 -4.82 4.20
CA GLY A 237 -8.96 -6.27 4.14
C GLY A 237 -10.42 -6.65 3.95
N THR A 238 -10.92 -7.55 4.79
CA THR A 238 -12.33 -7.99 4.76
C THR A 238 -13.26 -7.10 5.62
N MET A 239 -12.73 -6.05 6.26
CA MET A 239 -13.49 -5.17 7.16
C MET A 239 -14.77 -4.60 6.53
N PRO A 240 -14.78 -4.11 5.26
CA PRO A 240 -15.99 -3.56 4.66
C PRO A 240 -17.15 -4.57 4.57
N PHE A 241 -16.85 -5.84 4.32
CA PHE A 241 -17.86 -6.91 4.27
C PHE A 241 -18.38 -7.32 5.65
N LEU A 242 -17.60 -7.05 6.71
CA LEU A 242 -17.94 -7.40 8.08
C LEU A 242 -18.56 -6.23 8.87
N ILE A 243 -18.80 -5.10 8.22
CA ILE A 243 -19.16 -3.83 8.89
C ILE A 243 -20.43 -3.97 9.75
N GLU A 244 -21.44 -4.72 9.31
CA GLU A 244 -22.67 -4.95 10.09
C GLU A 244 -22.41 -5.74 11.36
N ARG A 245 -21.47 -6.71 11.31
CA ARG A 245 -21.08 -7.49 12.50
C ARG A 245 -20.40 -6.61 13.54
N PHE A 246 -19.52 -5.71 13.10
CA PHE A 246 -18.88 -4.73 13.98
C PHE A 246 -19.91 -3.75 14.58
N GLN A 247 -20.82 -3.20 13.79
CA GLN A 247 -21.91 -2.35 14.29
C GLN A 247 -22.83 -3.10 15.27
N GLY A 248 -23.02 -4.41 15.08
CA GLY A 248 -23.70 -5.27 16.04
C GLY A 248 -22.98 -5.34 17.39
N ALA A 249 -21.64 -5.43 17.38
CA ALA A 249 -20.82 -5.46 18.58
C ALA A 249 -20.83 -4.11 19.33
N ASP A 250 -21.06 -2.98 18.66
CA ASP A 250 -21.15 -1.64 19.25
C ASP A 250 -22.24 -1.49 20.33
N ARG A 251 -23.20 -2.43 20.37
CA ARG A 251 -24.25 -2.47 21.40
C ARG A 251 -23.73 -2.89 22.77
N SER A 252 -22.57 -3.54 22.85
CA SER A 252 -22.02 -3.97 24.13
C SER A 252 -21.46 -2.77 24.93
N PRO A 253 -21.62 -2.75 26.27
CA PRO A 253 -21.02 -1.71 27.11
C PRO A 253 -19.49 -1.62 26.95
N ALA A 254 -18.81 -2.73 26.79
CA ALA A 254 -17.36 -2.77 26.62
C ALA A 254 -16.92 -2.09 25.32
N ALA A 255 -17.59 -2.36 24.19
CA ALA A 255 -17.31 -1.70 22.93
C ALA A 255 -17.58 -0.20 22.99
N LYS A 256 -18.72 0.21 23.59
CA LYS A 256 -19.07 1.63 23.79
C LYS A 256 -18.04 2.39 24.63
N ALA A 257 -17.45 1.75 25.63
CA ALA A 257 -16.42 2.37 26.45
C ALA A 257 -15.14 2.69 25.65
N GLN A 258 -14.84 1.90 24.62
CA GLN A 258 -13.63 2.05 23.81
C GLN A 258 -13.86 2.85 22.53
N ALA A 259 -15.04 2.71 21.91
CA ALA A 259 -15.44 3.40 20.70
C ALA A 259 -16.87 3.97 20.86
N PRO A 260 -17.05 5.08 21.60
CA PRO A 260 -18.36 5.61 21.92
C PRO A 260 -19.16 6.04 20.67
N GLU A 261 -18.48 6.45 19.61
CA GLU A 261 -19.06 6.79 18.31
C GLU A 261 -19.40 5.56 17.45
N GLY A 262 -19.00 4.36 17.88
CA GLY A 262 -19.15 3.11 17.17
C GLY A 262 -18.03 2.85 16.18
N PHE A 263 -17.88 1.56 15.82
CA PHE A 263 -16.81 1.07 14.96
C PHE A 263 -16.74 1.80 13.62
N ARG A 264 -17.86 1.92 12.92
CA ARG A 264 -17.91 2.54 11.59
C ARG A 264 -17.44 3.99 11.63
N ALA A 265 -17.85 4.76 12.62
CA ALA A 265 -17.44 6.15 12.78
C ALA A 265 -15.94 6.26 13.09
N ALA A 266 -15.40 5.39 13.94
CA ALA A 266 -13.97 5.31 14.21
C ALA A 266 -13.18 4.92 12.96
N ALA A 267 -13.57 3.84 12.28
CA ALA A 267 -12.91 3.33 11.08
C ALA A 267 -12.95 4.36 9.91
N SER A 268 -14.00 5.16 9.80
CA SER A 268 -14.12 6.19 8.75
C SER A 268 -13.13 7.35 8.88
N LYS A 269 -12.41 7.45 10.00
CA LYS A 269 -11.37 8.47 10.21
C LYS A 269 -10.00 8.05 9.66
N PHE A 270 -9.79 6.78 9.40
CA PHE A 270 -8.53 6.24 8.90
C PHE A 270 -8.42 6.38 7.39
N PHE A 271 -7.19 6.33 6.88
CA PHE A 271 -6.91 6.19 5.45
C PHE A 271 -6.81 4.71 5.07
N TYR A 272 -7.13 4.42 3.81
CA TYR A 272 -7.09 3.07 3.26
C TYR A 272 -6.48 3.11 1.86
N ASP A 273 -5.46 2.31 1.60
CA ASP A 273 -5.00 2.14 0.23
C ASP A 273 -5.83 1.07 -0.52
N ILE A 274 -5.61 0.99 -1.83
CA ILE A 274 -6.33 0.05 -2.71
C ILE A 274 -5.43 -1.03 -3.32
N ALA A 275 -4.25 -1.21 -2.75
CA ALA A 275 -3.32 -2.24 -3.19
C ALA A 275 -4.00 -3.61 -3.23
N GLN A 276 -3.77 -4.39 -4.29
CA GLN A 276 -4.41 -5.69 -4.56
C GLN A 276 -5.95 -5.67 -4.54
N ALA A 277 -6.58 -4.51 -4.34
CA ALA A 277 -8.04 -4.35 -4.17
C ALA A 277 -8.64 -3.30 -5.14
N SER A 278 -7.97 -2.97 -6.24
CA SER A 278 -8.41 -1.97 -7.23
C SER A 278 -9.57 -2.43 -8.13
N ASN A 279 -10.17 -3.60 -7.86
CA ASN A 279 -11.33 -4.09 -8.60
C ASN A 279 -12.64 -3.42 -8.12
N PRO A 280 -13.72 -3.40 -8.95
CA PRO A 280 -14.98 -2.74 -8.62
C PRO A 280 -15.65 -3.25 -7.35
N VAL A 281 -15.54 -4.55 -7.04
CA VAL A 281 -16.20 -5.15 -5.85
C VAL A 281 -15.57 -4.62 -4.56
N ALA A 282 -14.25 -4.68 -4.44
CA ALA A 282 -13.54 -4.23 -3.25
C ALA A 282 -13.64 -2.71 -3.06
N THR A 283 -13.46 -1.93 -4.14
CA THR A 283 -13.52 -0.46 -4.08
C THR A 283 -14.94 0.04 -3.78
N ALA A 284 -15.99 -0.59 -4.32
CA ALA A 284 -17.38 -0.24 -3.98
C ALA A 284 -17.71 -0.57 -2.53
N ALA A 285 -17.25 -1.72 -2.02
CA ALA A 285 -17.45 -2.10 -0.62
C ALA A 285 -16.74 -1.11 0.33
N LEU A 286 -15.49 -0.73 0.05
CA LEU A 286 -14.78 0.26 0.85
C LEU A 286 -15.47 1.63 0.81
N ARG A 287 -15.84 2.12 -0.37
CA ARG A 287 -16.56 3.38 -0.56
C ARG A 287 -17.89 3.43 0.21
N ALA A 288 -18.57 2.30 0.37
CA ALA A 288 -19.81 2.22 1.13
C ALA A 288 -19.60 2.40 2.65
N VAL A 289 -18.37 2.19 3.14
CA VAL A 289 -18.04 2.24 4.57
C VAL A 289 -17.34 3.53 4.97
N VAL A 290 -16.42 4.02 4.13
CA VAL A 290 -15.58 5.19 4.44
C VAL A 290 -15.76 6.30 3.39
N PRO A 291 -15.54 7.58 3.75
CA PRO A 291 -15.52 8.67 2.78
C PRO A 291 -14.44 8.46 1.71
N VAL A 292 -14.75 8.79 0.45
CA VAL A 292 -13.77 8.68 -0.66
C VAL A 292 -12.51 9.48 -0.37
N SER A 293 -12.62 10.53 0.40
CA SER A 293 -11.50 11.34 0.86
C SER A 293 -10.50 10.59 1.73
N GLN A 294 -10.85 9.44 2.27
CA GLN A 294 -9.97 8.58 3.07
C GLN A 294 -9.38 7.41 2.27
N ILE A 295 -9.67 7.34 0.96
CA ILE A 295 -9.13 6.31 0.07
C ILE A 295 -7.94 6.89 -0.67
N VAL A 296 -6.80 6.19 -0.64
CA VAL A 296 -5.54 6.60 -1.26
C VAL A 296 -5.06 5.52 -2.24
N PHE A 297 -4.23 5.92 -3.19
CA PHE A 297 -3.67 5.00 -4.16
C PHE A 297 -2.49 4.23 -3.56
N GLY A 298 -2.48 2.91 -3.72
CA GLY A 298 -1.40 2.01 -3.35
C GLY A 298 -1.38 0.80 -4.27
N THR A 299 -0.21 0.18 -4.47
CA THR A 299 -0.05 -0.86 -5.49
C THR A 299 0.41 -2.20 -4.96
N ASP A 300 1.16 -2.23 -3.87
CA ASP A 300 1.87 -3.43 -3.40
C ASP A 300 3.01 -3.82 -4.35
N TYR A 301 3.64 -2.82 -5.03
CA TYR A 301 4.78 -3.07 -5.89
C TYR A 301 5.92 -3.73 -5.08
N PRO A 302 6.60 -4.77 -5.55
CA PRO A 302 6.64 -5.31 -6.92
C PRO A 302 5.62 -6.42 -7.22
N PHE A 303 4.73 -6.78 -6.29
CA PHE A 303 3.81 -7.90 -6.47
C PHE A 303 2.74 -7.61 -7.53
N ARG A 304 2.42 -6.34 -7.73
CA ARG A 304 1.55 -5.87 -8.81
C ARG A 304 1.99 -4.49 -9.30
N THR A 305 1.85 -4.24 -10.61
CA THR A 305 2.34 -2.99 -11.18
C THR A 305 1.38 -1.81 -10.91
N PRO A 306 1.90 -0.59 -10.75
CA PRO A 306 1.06 0.61 -10.66
C PRO A 306 0.13 0.78 -11.86
N LEU A 307 0.58 0.44 -13.06
CA LEU A 307 -0.22 0.55 -14.28
C LEU A 307 -1.45 -0.35 -14.26
N ASP A 308 -1.35 -1.57 -13.72
CA ASP A 308 -2.49 -2.48 -13.57
C ASP A 308 -3.55 -1.91 -12.63
N HIS A 309 -3.13 -1.26 -11.53
CA HIS A 309 -4.03 -0.61 -10.59
C HIS A 309 -4.74 0.60 -11.21
N VAL A 310 -3.99 1.45 -11.92
CA VAL A 310 -4.57 2.60 -12.63
C VAL A 310 -5.61 2.14 -13.65
N LYS A 311 -5.27 1.16 -14.50
CA LYS A 311 -6.20 0.61 -15.50
C LYS A 311 -7.45 0.00 -14.85
N ALA A 312 -7.29 -0.75 -13.76
CA ALA A 312 -8.41 -1.36 -13.05
C ALA A 312 -9.36 -0.33 -12.44
N LEU A 313 -8.82 0.73 -11.83
CA LEU A 313 -9.62 1.83 -11.27
C LEU A 313 -10.38 2.61 -12.35
N GLU A 314 -9.69 2.96 -13.46
CA GLU A 314 -10.30 3.70 -14.57
C GLU A 314 -11.39 2.88 -15.28
N ALA A 315 -11.19 1.57 -15.43
CA ALA A 315 -12.17 0.67 -16.04
C ALA A 315 -13.33 0.30 -15.09
N GLY A 316 -13.10 0.34 -13.78
CA GLY A 316 -14.05 -0.15 -12.79
C GLY A 316 -15.30 0.71 -12.60
N GLY A 317 -15.27 1.99 -12.98
CA GLY A 317 -16.43 2.89 -12.94
C GLY A 317 -16.99 3.22 -11.56
N VAL A 318 -16.30 2.84 -10.47
CA VAL A 318 -16.74 3.09 -9.09
C VAL A 318 -16.53 4.54 -8.68
N PHE A 319 -15.50 5.17 -9.19
CA PHE A 319 -15.11 6.54 -8.88
C PHE A 319 -15.27 7.45 -10.09
N SER A 320 -15.80 8.65 -9.86
CA SER A 320 -15.79 9.71 -10.86
C SER A 320 -14.35 10.17 -11.14
N ARG A 321 -14.14 10.89 -12.25
CA ARG A 321 -12.83 11.44 -12.60
C ARG A 321 -12.25 12.35 -11.51
N ALA A 322 -13.08 13.14 -10.85
CA ALA A 322 -12.65 14.01 -9.76
C ALA A 322 -12.23 13.20 -8.52
N GLU A 323 -12.98 12.15 -8.19
CA GLU A 323 -12.65 11.25 -7.08
C GLU A 323 -11.34 10.50 -7.37
N LEU A 324 -11.11 10.02 -8.61
CA LEU A 324 -9.84 9.40 -8.99
C LEU A 324 -8.64 10.35 -8.80
N GLN A 325 -8.78 11.64 -9.12
CA GLN A 325 -7.73 12.62 -8.83
C GLN A 325 -7.48 12.76 -7.32
N GLY A 326 -8.55 12.67 -6.51
CA GLY A 326 -8.44 12.59 -5.06
C GLY A 326 -7.61 11.39 -4.61
N LEU A 327 -7.95 10.18 -5.08
CA LEU A 327 -7.25 8.94 -4.76
C LEU A 327 -5.79 8.98 -5.21
N TYR A 328 -5.53 9.44 -6.44
CA TYR A 328 -4.18 9.48 -6.99
C TYR A 328 -3.25 10.43 -6.22
N ARG A 329 -3.77 11.52 -5.68
CA ARG A 329 -2.91 12.54 -5.08
C ARG A 329 -3.53 13.30 -3.91
N GLY A 330 -4.69 13.93 -4.09
CA GLY A 330 -5.21 14.93 -3.14
C GLY A 330 -5.49 14.37 -1.74
N ASN A 331 -5.85 13.08 -1.65
CA ASN A 331 -6.19 12.46 -0.37
C ASN A 331 -4.95 12.23 0.49
N ILE A 332 -3.84 11.77 -0.11
CA ILE A 332 -2.61 11.55 0.65
C ILE A 332 -1.95 12.87 1.08
N GLU A 333 -2.10 13.94 0.33
CA GLU A 333 -1.58 15.26 0.72
C GLU A 333 -2.21 15.77 2.03
N ARG A 334 -3.42 15.32 2.38
CA ARG A 334 -4.03 15.62 3.69
C ARG A 334 -3.45 14.79 4.82
N ALA A 335 -3.07 13.53 4.55
CA ALA A 335 -2.39 12.69 5.53
C ALA A 335 -0.93 13.13 5.73
N LEU A 336 -0.25 13.51 4.65
CA LEU A 336 1.16 13.91 4.60
C LEU A 336 1.30 15.30 3.95
N PRO A 337 0.97 16.40 4.66
CA PRO A 337 1.13 17.75 4.13
C PRO A 337 2.58 18.03 3.70
N GLY A 338 2.75 18.61 2.52
CA GLY A 338 4.07 18.91 1.96
C GLY A 338 4.77 17.73 1.27
N LEU A 339 4.10 16.58 1.13
CA LEU A 339 4.67 15.41 0.45
C LEU A 339 5.11 15.73 -0.99
N LEU A 340 4.45 16.64 -1.67
CA LEU A 340 4.70 17.00 -3.07
C LEU A 340 5.21 18.45 -3.26
N SER A 341 5.58 19.10 -2.17
CA SER A 341 6.23 20.43 -2.20
C SER A 341 7.70 20.34 -2.58
#